data_82f79c4a80118e5c3f0fa8b21feab3bc
#
_entry.id   82f79c4a80118e5c3f0fa8b21feab3bc
#
_cell.length_a   1.000
_cell.length_b   1.000
_cell.length_c   1.000
_cell.angle_alpha   90.00
_cell.angle_beta   90.00
_cell.angle_gamma   90.00
#
_symmetry.space_group_name_H-M   'P 1'
#
loop_
_entity.id
_entity.type
_entity.pdbx_description
1 polymer ?
#
loop_
_entity_poly.entity_id
_entity_poly.type
_entity_poly.pdbx_seq_one_letter_code
_entity_poly.pdbx_strand_id
1 'polypeptide(L)'
;CVTSDLKDEGELWMIGETKQEMGGSLYYKENGLDSDVVPQSDVKRFVKDMNALLDAIESEEVVACHDCSAGGMAIAVIEMCIGGARGAEITIPPTGLREDIALFSESNGRWIVQVKPGLEEKFAARFECATKIGIPSEKITFCENKEKKAELTVAQVREAWEMPIWNRLA
;
A
#
# COMPACT_ATOMS: atom_id res chain seq x y z
N CYS A 1 12.37 -13.54 -7.59
CA CYS A 1 12.42 -12.20 -6.99
C CYS A 1 11.38 -11.33 -7.68
N VAL A 2 10.62 -10.55 -6.93
CA VAL A 2 9.66 -9.55 -7.43
C VAL A 2 10.16 -8.15 -7.11
N THR A 3 9.70 -7.16 -7.89
CA THR A 3 9.96 -5.73 -7.65
C THR A 3 8.72 -5.07 -7.08
N SER A 4 8.83 -3.82 -6.65
CA SER A 4 7.67 -3.01 -6.26
C SER A 4 6.90 -2.42 -7.45
N ASP A 5 7.45 -2.50 -8.67
CA ASP A 5 6.84 -1.88 -9.84
C ASP A 5 5.49 -2.53 -10.20
N LEU A 6 4.43 -1.75 -10.23
CA LEU A 6 3.10 -2.21 -10.62
C LEU A 6 3.09 -2.73 -12.06
N LYS A 7 2.44 -3.89 -12.29
CA LYS A 7 2.33 -4.55 -13.61
C LYS A 7 0.98 -4.24 -14.25
N ASP A 8 0.83 -4.63 -15.54
CA ASP A 8 -0.36 -4.35 -16.35
C ASP A 8 -1.61 -5.06 -15.84
N GLU A 9 -1.46 -6.27 -15.33
CA GLU A 9 -2.56 -7.16 -14.98
C GLU A 9 -2.40 -7.72 -13.57
N GLY A 10 -3.52 -8.07 -12.96
CA GLY A 10 -3.58 -8.65 -11.62
C GLY A 10 -4.27 -7.72 -10.63
N GLU A 11 -4.61 -8.26 -9.48
CA GLU A 11 -5.29 -7.55 -8.42
C GLU A 11 -4.30 -7.06 -7.35
N LEU A 12 -4.58 -5.89 -6.80
CA LEU A 12 -3.86 -5.35 -5.65
C LEU A 12 -4.53 -5.81 -4.35
N TRP A 13 -3.73 -6.37 -3.47
CA TRP A 13 -4.13 -6.85 -2.16
C TRP A 13 -3.27 -6.24 -1.07
N MET A 14 -3.87 -5.94 0.07
CA MET A 14 -3.16 -5.57 1.28
C MET A 14 -3.14 -6.74 2.26
N ILE A 15 -1.96 -7.13 2.71
CA ILE A 15 -1.75 -8.07 3.82
C ILE A 15 -1.58 -7.27 5.10
N GLY A 16 -2.13 -7.76 6.20
CA GLY A 16 -2.03 -7.14 7.52
C GLY A 16 -3.15 -6.16 7.83
N GLU A 17 -3.19 -5.66 9.05
CA GLU A 17 -4.25 -4.78 9.57
C GLU A 17 -3.78 -3.34 9.69
N THR A 18 -4.61 -2.41 9.25
CA THR A 18 -4.44 -0.99 9.56
C THR A 18 -5.08 -0.69 10.91
N LYS A 19 -4.34 -0.04 11.79
CA LYS A 19 -4.78 0.36 13.12
C LYS A 19 -4.69 1.87 13.28
N GLN A 20 -5.32 2.41 14.31
CA GLN A 20 -5.23 3.84 14.63
C GLN A 20 -3.89 4.16 15.33
N GLU A 21 -2.79 3.98 14.61
CA GLU A 21 -1.42 4.12 15.09
C GLU A 21 -0.72 5.26 14.35
N MET A 22 -1.05 6.53 14.69
CA MET A 22 -0.61 7.73 13.97
C MET A 22 0.59 8.42 14.63
N GLY A 23 1.00 7.99 15.82
CA GLY A 23 2.14 8.57 16.55
C GLY A 23 3.45 8.41 15.78
N GLY A 24 4.12 9.53 15.51
CA GLY A 24 5.35 9.57 14.73
C GLY A 24 5.17 9.46 13.21
N SER A 25 3.93 9.31 12.71
CA SER A 25 3.67 9.19 11.28
C SER A 25 4.05 10.45 10.51
N LEU A 26 4.50 10.25 9.28
CA LEU A 26 4.81 11.35 8.36
C LEU A 26 3.59 12.25 8.13
N TYR A 27 2.40 11.64 7.97
CA TYR A 27 1.16 12.39 7.76
C TYR A 27 0.83 13.34 8.92
N TYR A 28 0.95 12.89 10.17
CA TYR A 28 0.72 13.76 11.33
C TYR A 28 1.78 14.85 11.44
N LYS A 29 3.04 14.52 11.21
CA LYS A 29 4.14 15.49 11.22
C LYS A 29 3.92 16.61 10.20
N GLU A 30 3.56 16.30 8.97
CA GLU A 30 3.32 17.27 7.91
C GLU A 30 2.08 18.17 8.15
N ASN A 31 1.10 17.65 8.90
CA ASN A 31 -0.11 18.37 9.26
C ASN A 31 -0.03 19.07 10.64
N GLY A 32 1.11 19.04 11.32
CA GLY A 32 1.25 19.62 12.66
C GLY A 32 0.38 18.95 13.72
N LEU A 33 0.07 17.67 13.52
CA LEU A 33 -0.71 16.83 14.44
C LEU A 33 0.24 15.95 15.26
N ASP A 34 -0.25 15.49 16.42
CA ASP A 34 0.49 14.60 17.30
C ASP A 34 -0.40 13.47 17.83
N SER A 35 0.21 12.36 18.26
CA SER A 35 -0.47 11.23 18.89
C SER A 35 0.52 10.39 19.68
N ASP A 36 0.09 9.93 20.85
CA ASP A 36 0.86 9.02 21.71
C ASP A 36 0.76 7.55 21.24
N VAL A 37 -0.14 7.25 20.29
CA VAL A 37 -0.38 5.89 19.80
C VAL A 37 0.57 5.60 18.64
N VAL A 38 1.68 4.96 18.95
CA VAL A 38 2.72 4.56 17.97
C VAL A 38 2.48 3.14 17.47
N PRO A 39 2.96 2.82 16.24
CA PRO A 39 2.85 1.48 15.67
C PRO A 39 3.44 0.40 16.58
N GLN A 40 2.66 -0.67 16.79
CA GLN A 40 3.06 -1.83 17.58
C GLN A 40 3.27 -3.06 16.67
N SER A 41 4.33 -3.83 16.95
CA SER A 41 4.64 -5.03 16.17
C SER A 41 4.17 -6.30 16.88
N ASP A 42 3.30 -7.08 16.24
CA ASP A 42 3.12 -8.49 16.58
C ASP A 42 4.14 -9.34 15.82
N VAL A 43 5.26 -9.64 16.48
CA VAL A 43 6.38 -10.36 15.88
C VAL A 43 5.97 -11.75 15.39
N LYS A 44 5.08 -12.45 16.09
CA LYS A 44 4.64 -13.81 15.70
C LYS A 44 3.84 -13.77 14.42
N ARG A 45 2.89 -12.85 14.33
CA ARG A 45 2.09 -12.63 13.14
C ARG A 45 2.95 -12.16 11.98
N PHE A 46 3.83 -11.18 12.21
CA PHE A 46 4.76 -10.68 11.21
C PHE A 46 5.59 -11.80 10.56
N VAL A 47 6.20 -12.68 11.37
CA VAL A 47 7.00 -13.81 10.85
C VAL A 47 6.13 -14.80 10.09
N LYS A 48 4.91 -15.10 10.57
CA LYS A 48 3.96 -15.98 9.89
C LYS A 48 3.59 -15.43 8.51
N ASP A 49 3.15 -14.16 8.46
CA ASP A 49 2.70 -13.52 7.22
C ASP A 49 3.86 -13.31 6.24
N MET A 50 5.05 -12.96 6.73
CA MET A 50 6.26 -12.86 5.92
C MET A 50 6.62 -14.20 5.25
N ASN A 51 6.60 -15.32 5.99
CA ASN A 51 6.89 -16.63 5.42
C ASN A 51 5.83 -17.02 4.38
N ALA A 52 4.55 -16.80 4.66
CA ALA A 52 3.47 -17.06 3.70
C ALA A 52 3.61 -16.21 2.42
N LEU A 53 4.07 -14.95 2.55
CA LEU A 53 4.36 -14.08 1.42
C LEU A 53 5.56 -14.56 0.60
N LEU A 54 6.63 -15.00 1.25
CA LEU A 54 7.78 -15.59 0.56
C LEU A 54 7.38 -16.84 -0.22
N ASP A 55 6.58 -17.73 0.37
CA ASP A 55 6.05 -18.92 -0.29
C ASP A 55 5.17 -18.57 -1.51
N ALA A 56 4.35 -17.51 -1.42
CA ALA A 56 3.52 -17.00 -2.51
C ALA A 56 4.38 -16.45 -3.66
N ILE A 57 5.47 -15.73 -3.33
CA ILE A 57 6.44 -15.21 -4.30
C ILE A 57 7.18 -16.38 -5.01
N GLU A 58 7.65 -17.37 -4.25
CA GLU A 58 8.34 -18.55 -4.80
C GLU A 58 7.41 -19.40 -5.68
N SER A 59 6.12 -19.45 -5.34
CA SER A 59 5.07 -20.13 -6.11
C SER A 59 4.56 -19.30 -7.31
N GLU A 60 5.20 -18.16 -7.62
CA GLU A 60 4.85 -17.25 -8.73
C GLU A 60 3.40 -16.74 -8.69
N GLU A 61 2.80 -16.63 -7.51
CA GLU A 61 1.47 -16.07 -7.32
C GLU A 61 1.50 -14.53 -7.30
N VAL A 62 2.65 -13.95 -6.92
CA VAL A 62 2.90 -12.53 -6.75
C VAL A 62 3.76 -12.00 -7.88
N VAL A 63 3.36 -10.87 -8.48
CA VAL A 63 4.09 -10.20 -9.57
C VAL A 63 4.74 -8.88 -9.16
N ALA A 64 4.25 -8.25 -8.08
CA ALA A 64 4.87 -7.09 -7.45
C ALA A 64 4.54 -7.07 -5.95
N CYS A 65 5.44 -6.51 -5.15
CA CYS A 65 5.26 -6.41 -3.70
C CYS A 65 5.98 -5.17 -3.16
N HIS A 66 5.32 -4.46 -2.24
CA HIS A 66 5.87 -3.31 -1.51
C HIS A 66 5.43 -3.36 -0.05
N ASP A 67 6.29 -2.98 0.89
CA ASP A 67 5.91 -2.81 2.28
C ASP A 67 5.17 -1.49 2.51
N CYS A 68 4.26 -1.46 3.49
CA CYS A 68 3.68 -0.22 3.97
C CYS A 68 4.55 0.34 5.09
N SER A 69 5.34 1.37 4.79
CA SER A 69 6.20 2.06 5.75
C SER A 69 5.77 3.53 5.91
N ALA A 70 6.68 4.49 5.72
CA ALA A 70 6.37 5.91 5.83
C ALA A 70 5.24 6.35 4.88
N GLY A 71 4.23 7.03 5.41
CA GLY A 71 3.05 7.46 4.66
C GLY A 71 2.00 6.36 4.41
N GLY A 72 2.20 5.16 4.97
CA GLY A 72 1.21 4.09 5.00
C GLY A 72 0.85 3.52 3.63
N MET A 73 -0.39 2.99 3.53
CA MET A 73 -0.89 2.35 2.32
C MET A 73 -0.91 3.29 1.11
N ALA A 74 -1.28 4.55 1.32
CA ALA A 74 -1.43 5.50 0.21
C ALA A 74 -0.09 5.73 -0.50
N ILE A 75 0.99 5.95 0.27
CA ILE A 75 2.32 6.20 -0.30
C ILE A 75 2.90 4.91 -0.91
N ALA A 76 2.75 3.76 -0.27
CA ALA A 76 3.20 2.48 -0.83
C ALA A 76 2.57 2.21 -2.22
N VAL A 77 1.25 2.43 -2.38
CA VAL A 77 0.58 2.32 -3.69
C VAL A 77 1.13 3.33 -4.69
N ILE A 78 1.33 4.59 -4.28
CA ILE A 78 1.87 5.64 -5.16
C ILE A 78 3.28 5.27 -5.64
N GLU A 79 4.14 4.76 -4.77
CA GLU A 79 5.49 4.32 -5.12
C GLU A 79 5.48 3.15 -6.10
N MET A 80 4.58 2.17 -5.91
CA MET A 80 4.36 1.10 -6.90
C MET A 80 3.92 1.66 -8.27
N CYS A 81 3.03 2.66 -8.26
CA CYS A 81 2.56 3.33 -9.49
C CYS A 81 3.68 4.09 -10.19
N ILE A 82 4.55 4.77 -9.44
CA ILE A 82 5.72 5.49 -10.00
C ILE A 82 6.68 4.49 -10.64
N GLY A 83 7.01 3.39 -9.96
CA GLY A 83 7.91 2.35 -10.46
C GLY A 83 7.38 1.69 -11.72
N GLY A 84 6.09 1.33 -11.75
CA GLY A 84 5.43 0.70 -12.89
C GLY A 84 5.03 1.66 -14.02
N ALA A 85 5.18 2.97 -13.82
CA ALA A 85 4.71 4.03 -14.74
C ALA A 85 3.23 3.89 -15.11
N ARG A 86 2.39 3.46 -14.16
CA ARG A 86 0.95 3.26 -14.32
C ARG A 86 0.18 3.56 -13.05
N GLY A 87 -1.09 3.91 -13.18
CA GLY A 87 -1.98 4.17 -12.06
C GLY A 87 -2.61 2.90 -11.50
N ALA A 88 -3.43 3.10 -10.47
CA ALA A 88 -4.26 2.07 -9.84
C ALA A 88 -5.57 2.67 -9.38
N GLU A 89 -6.65 1.93 -9.51
CA GLU A 89 -7.92 2.22 -8.86
C GLU A 89 -7.97 1.48 -7.53
N ILE A 90 -7.96 2.23 -6.44
CA ILE A 90 -7.87 1.71 -5.07
C ILE A 90 -9.18 1.95 -4.33
N THR A 91 -9.72 0.90 -3.76
CA THR A 91 -10.80 0.96 -2.76
C THR A 91 -10.16 0.98 -1.38
N ILE A 92 -10.42 2.03 -0.61
CA ILE A 92 -9.96 2.12 0.78
C ILE A 92 -10.64 1.00 1.57
N PRO A 93 -9.88 0.11 2.25
CA PRO A 93 -10.46 -0.99 3.00
C PRO A 93 -11.42 -0.50 4.09
N PRO A 94 -12.54 -1.21 4.33
CA PRO A 94 -13.52 -0.84 5.35
C PRO A 94 -13.01 -1.19 6.75
N THR A 95 -12.06 -0.41 7.25
CA THR A 95 -11.41 -0.62 8.56
C THR A 95 -12.25 -0.11 9.73
N GLY A 96 -13.31 0.66 9.49
CA GLY A 96 -14.04 1.41 10.51
C GLY A 96 -13.28 2.61 11.07
N LEU A 97 -12.09 2.89 10.56
CA LEU A 97 -11.28 4.06 10.89
C LEU A 97 -11.65 5.25 9.99
N ARG A 98 -11.26 6.44 10.43
CA ARG A 98 -11.34 7.64 9.59
C ARG A 98 -10.48 7.46 8.33
N GLU A 99 -10.91 7.99 7.19
CA GLU A 99 -10.29 7.77 5.87
C GLU A 99 -8.78 8.06 5.83
N ASP A 100 -8.37 9.17 6.44
CA ASP A 100 -6.96 9.56 6.50
C ASP A 100 -6.13 8.59 7.35
N ILE A 101 -6.69 8.03 8.41
CA ILE A 101 -6.02 6.99 9.20
C ILE A 101 -5.91 5.70 8.41
N ALA A 102 -6.97 5.31 7.70
CA ALA A 102 -6.94 4.11 6.84
C ALA A 102 -5.86 4.22 5.75
N LEU A 103 -5.66 5.40 5.17
CA LEU A 103 -4.69 5.69 4.12
C LEU A 103 -3.25 5.85 4.64
N PHE A 104 -3.07 6.60 5.74
CA PHE A 104 -1.75 7.12 6.15
C PHE A 104 -1.22 6.56 7.47
N SER A 105 -1.97 5.67 8.15
CA SER A 105 -1.39 4.96 9.31
C SER A 105 -0.17 4.16 8.88
N GLU A 106 0.86 4.16 9.73
CA GLU A 106 2.13 3.45 9.52
C GLU A 106 2.20 2.15 10.36
N SER A 107 1.04 1.50 10.57
CA SER A 107 0.97 0.22 11.30
C SER A 107 1.91 -0.81 10.70
N ASN A 108 2.68 -1.49 11.56
CA ASN A 108 3.70 -2.45 11.17
C ASN A 108 3.12 -3.77 10.60
N GLY A 109 3.93 -4.46 9.80
CA GLY A 109 3.59 -5.79 9.27
C GLY A 109 2.50 -5.76 8.21
N ARG A 110 2.54 -4.79 7.31
CA ARG A 110 1.64 -4.68 6.16
C ARG A 110 2.41 -4.62 4.85
N TRP A 111 1.82 -5.24 3.83
CA TRP A 111 2.38 -5.22 2.46
C TRP A 111 1.26 -4.99 1.45
N ILE A 112 1.59 -4.25 0.40
CA ILE A 112 0.79 -4.19 -0.82
C ILE A 112 1.38 -5.18 -1.81
N VAL A 113 0.53 -6.06 -2.31
CA VAL A 113 0.94 -7.16 -3.18
C VAL A 113 0.09 -7.14 -4.44
N GLN A 114 0.71 -7.28 -5.59
CA GLN A 114 -0.02 -7.52 -6.83
C GLN A 114 -0.03 -9.01 -7.14
N VAL A 115 -1.23 -9.59 -7.17
CA VAL A 115 -1.47 -11.01 -7.36
C VAL A 115 -1.75 -11.29 -8.83
N LYS A 116 -1.15 -12.37 -9.33
CA LYS A 116 -1.30 -12.83 -10.72
C LYS A 116 -2.75 -13.24 -11.01
N PRO A 117 -3.31 -12.87 -12.18
CA PRO A 117 -4.67 -13.23 -12.55
C PRO A 117 -4.95 -14.75 -12.43
N GLY A 118 -6.09 -15.08 -11.80
CA GLY A 118 -6.56 -16.43 -11.57
C GLY A 118 -5.95 -17.14 -10.36
N LEU A 119 -5.10 -16.46 -9.57
CA LEU A 119 -4.49 -17.02 -8.35
C LEU A 119 -4.94 -16.31 -7.07
N GLU A 120 -5.92 -15.42 -7.16
CA GLU A 120 -6.36 -14.52 -6.08
C GLU A 120 -6.90 -15.30 -4.87
N GLU A 121 -7.76 -16.30 -5.11
CA GLU A 121 -8.33 -17.12 -4.03
C GLU A 121 -7.25 -17.95 -3.34
N LYS A 122 -6.33 -18.53 -4.12
CA LYS A 122 -5.20 -19.32 -3.58
C LYS A 122 -4.28 -18.44 -2.75
N PHE A 123 -3.99 -17.23 -3.21
CA PHE A 123 -3.20 -16.24 -2.48
C PHE A 123 -3.88 -15.83 -1.18
N ALA A 124 -5.16 -15.41 -1.25
CA ALA A 124 -5.90 -14.94 -0.08
C ALA A 124 -6.00 -15.99 1.04
N ALA A 125 -6.14 -17.27 0.67
CA ALA A 125 -6.22 -18.38 1.61
C ALA A 125 -4.95 -18.60 2.45
N ARG A 126 -3.82 -17.98 2.10
CA ARG A 126 -2.57 -18.06 2.85
C ARG A 126 -2.55 -17.19 4.10
N PHE A 127 -3.40 -16.16 4.16
CA PHE A 127 -3.35 -15.12 5.18
C PHE A 127 -4.65 -15.05 5.98
N GLU A 128 -4.52 -14.73 7.27
CA GLU A 128 -5.69 -14.44 8.12
C GLU A 128 -6.31 -13.07 7.80
N CYS A 129 -5.49 -12.14 7.30
CA CYS A 129 -5.91 -10.80 6.94
C CYS A 129 -5.25 -10.39 5.61
N ALA A 130 -5.93 -10.71 4.52
CA ALA A 130 -5.63 -10.20 3.19
C ALA A 130 -6.90 -9.59 2.62
N THR A 131 -6.80 -8.35 2.14
CA THR A 131 -7.95 -7.61 1.59
C THR A 131 -7.62 -7.14 0.19
N LYS A 132 -8.48 -7.44 -0.78
CA LYS A 132 -8.39 -6.83 -2.11
C LYS A 132 -8.60 -5.33 -1.97
N ILE A 133 -7.68 -4.54 -2.53
CA ILE A 133 -7.73 -3.08 -2.47
C ILE A 133 -7.84 -2.43 -3.84
N GLY A 134 -7.61 -3.13 -4.93
CA GLY A 134 -7.71 -2.49 -6.23
C GLY A 134 -7.19 -3.29 -7.41
N ILE A 135 -7.05 -2.56 -8.52
CA ILE A 135 -6.54 -3.06 -9.80
C ILE A 135 -5.69 -1.99 -10.49
N PRO A 136 -4.78 -2.35 -11.41
CA PRO A 136 -4.08 -1.41 -12.25
C PRO A 136 -5.04 -0.57 -13.10
N SER A 137 -4.68 0.69 -13.33
CA SER A 137 -5.49 1.65 -14.09
C SER A 137 -4.57 2.68 -14.79
N GLU A 138 -5.16 3.61 -15.54
CA GLU A 138 -4.42 4.72 -16.15
C GLU A 138 -4.04 5.79 -15.14
N LYS A 139 -4.95 6.10 -14.20
CA LYS A 139 -4.77 7.10 -13.15
C LYS A 139 -4.71 6.44 -11.76
N ILE A 140 -4.17 7.16 -10.80
CA ILE A 140 -4.20 6.77 -9.39
C ILE A 140 -5.48 7.35 -8.79
N THR A 141 -6.39 6.48 -8.38
CA THR A 141 -7.67 6.87 -7.81
C THR A 141 -7.90 6.17 -6.48
N PHE A 142 -8.23 6.91 -5.45
CA PHE A 142 -8.65 6.37 -4.16
C PHE A 142 -10.15 6.57 -3.99
N CYS A 143 -10.87 5.49 -3.74
CA CYS A 143 -12.32 5.46 -3.57
C CYS A 143 -12.71 4.87 -2.21
N GLU A 144 -13.74 5.42 -1.59
CA GLU A 144 -14.42 4.84 -0.45
C GLU A 144 -15.91 4.72 -0.75
N ASN A 145 -16.52 3.54 -0.51
CA ASN A 145 -17.93 3.27 -0.78
C ASN A 145 -18.36 3.69 -2.20
N LYS A 146 -17.50 3.50 -3.20
CA LYS A 146 -17.67 3.93 -4.62
C LYS A 146 -17.61 5.44 -4.84
N GLU A 147 -17.36 6.23 -3.81
CA GLU A 147 -17.13 7.66 -3.92
C GLU A 147 -15.63 7.93 -4.11
N LYS A 148 -15.30 8.69 -5.16
CA LYS A 148 -13.91 9.09 -5.41
C LYS A 148 -13.47 10.15 -4.41
N LYS A 149 -12.41 9.86 -3.65
CA LYS A 149 -11.81 10.74 -2.64
C LYS A 149 -10.62 11.52 -3.19
N ALA A 150 -9.82 10.86 -4.06
CA ALA A 150 -8.67 11.51 -4.70
C ALA A 150 -8.44 10.91 -6.10
N GLU A 151 -7.93 11.74 -7.00
CA GLU A 151 -7.45 11.31 -8.32
C GLU A 151 -6.16 12.07 -8.66
N LEU A 152 -5.14 11.34 -9.07
CA LEU A 152 -3.82 11.85 -9.41
C LEU A 152 -3.33 11.18 -10.70
N THR A 153 -2.49 11.86 -11.45
CA THR A 153 -1.75 11.21 -12.54
C THR A 153 -0.41 10.71 -12.04
N VAL A 154 0.14 9.68 -12.69
CA VAL A 154 1.49 9.19 -12.38
C VAL A 154 2.55 10.29 -12.57
N ALA A 155 2.35 11.17 -13.56
CA ALA A 155 3.25 12.30 -13.80
C ALA A 155 3.29 13.27 -12.60
N GLN A 156 2.11 13.62 -12.03
CA GLN A 156 2.04 14.51 -10.87
C GLN A 156 2.75 13.93 -9.64
N VAL A 157 2.52 12.64 -9.34
CA VAL A 157 3.15 12.01 -8.16
C VAL A 157 4.65 11.80 -8.35
N ARG A 158 5.09 11.47 -9.57
CA ARG A 158 6.50 11.36 -9.92
C ARG A 158 7.21 12.71 -9.78
N GLU A 159 6.64 13.78 -10.31
CA GLU A 159 7.18 15.13 -10.17
C GLU A 159 7.31 15.51 -8.68
N ALA A 160 6.27 15.30 -7.88
CA ALA A 160 6.31 15.59 -6.45
C ALA A 160 7.39 14.77 -5.71
N TRP A 161 7.67 13.55 -6.15
CA TRP A 161 8.67 12.66 -5.56
C TRP A 161 10.10 13.04 -5.96
N GLU A 162 10.33 13.47 -7.20
CA GLU A 162 11.65 13.82 -7.76
C GLU A 162 12.10 15.25 -7.43
N MET A 163 11.17 16.23 -7.45
CA MET A 163 11.47 17.66 -7.31
C MET A 163 12.26 18.07 -6.07
N PRO A 164 12.03 17.48 -4.86
CA PRO A 164 12.84 17.83 -3.69
C PRO A 164 14.33 17.57 -3.85
N ILE A 165 14.71 16.59 -4.67
CA ILE A 165 16.11 16.25 -4.97
C ILE A 165 16.67 17.28 -5.94
N TRP A 166 15.96 17.54 -7.04
CA TRP A 166 16.39 18.51 -8.06
C TRP A 166 16.53 19.92 -7.49
N ASN A 167 15.61 20.37 -6.65
CA ASN A 167 15.67 21.68 -6.01
C ASN A 167 16.85 21.85 -5.04
N ARG A 168 17.45 20.75 -4.57
CA ARG A 168 18.66 20.79 -3.72
C ARG A 168 19.96 20.70 -4.52
N LEU A 169 19.90 20.27 -5.77
CA LEU A 169 21.06 20.12 -6.65
C LEU A 169 21.25 21.32 -7.60
N ALA A 170 20.23 22.18 -7.72
CA ALA A 170 20.26 23.42 -8.48
C ALA A 170 20.76 24.59 -7.62
#